data_e88dece0a489f4391765add8da377a68
#
_entry.id   e88dece0a489f4391765add8da377a68
#
_cell.length_a   1.000
_cell.length_b   1.000
_cell.length_c   1.000
_cell.angle_alpha   90.00
_cell.angle_beta   90.00
_cell.angle_gamma   90.00
#
_symmetry.space_group_name_H-M   'P 1'
#
loop_
_entity.id
_entity.type
_entity.pdbx_description
1 polymer ?
#
loop_
_entity_poly.entity_id
_entity_poly.type
_entity_poly.pdbx_seq_one_letter_code
_entity_poly.pdbx_strand_id
1 'polypeptide(L)'
;DMAEHDDGGYLPLKEVAARQGISEKYLESVLKVLVRSGILTGMRGKGGGYRLALPPGECTVGQVLRLTEETLAPVACLEPEAAPCPRSAQCRTLAMWQGLDKVIGEYLDGITIGDLIDGK
;
A
#
# COMPACT_ATOMS: atom_id res chain seq x y z
N ASP A 1 9.60 -5.70 -3.15
CA ASP A 1 10.30 -6.99 -3.06
C ASP A 1 9.79 -8.00 -4.08
N MET A 2 8.49 -8.26 -4.07
CA MET A 2 7.89 -9.24 -4.99
C MET A 2 8.08 -8.88 -6.46
N ALA A 3 7.98 -7.61 -6.79
CA ALA A 3 8.17 -7.14 -8.16
C ALA A 3 9.63 -7.30 -8.60
N GLU A 4 10.58 -7.05 -7.71
CA GLU A 4 12.01 -7.22 -7.99
C GLU A 4 12.42 -8.67 -8.19
N HIS A 5 11.73 -9.59 -7.52
CA HIS A 5 12.04 -11.02 -7.55
C HIS A 5 11.04 -11.85 -8.35
N ASP A 6 10.25 -11.17 -9.20
CA ASP A 6 9.24 -11.83 -10.02
C ASP A 6 9.91 -12.69 -11.12
N ASP A 7 9.78 -14.00 -10.98
CA ASP A 7 10.30 -14.96 -11.95
C ASP A 7 9.16 -15.67 -12.69
N GLY A 8 7.94 -15.16 -12.57
CA GLY A 8 6.74 -15.77 -13.14
C GLY A 8 6.06 -16.78 -12.25
N GLY A 9 6.69 -17.16 -11.13
CA GLY A 9 6.14 -18.09 -10.16
C GLY A 9 5.74 -17.43 -8.86
N TYR A 10 5.32 -18.25 -7.90
CA TYR A 10 4.95 -17.77 -6.57
C TYR A 10 6.20 -17.67 -5.68
N LEU A 11 6.24 -16.60 -4.90
CA LEU A 11 7.32 -16.37 -3.94
C LEU A 11 6.86 -16.82 -2.56
N PRO A 12 7.61 -17.73 -1.89
CA PRO A 12 7.24 -18.17 -0.54
C PRO A 12 7.28 -17.04 0.46
N LEU A 13 6.27 -17.01 1.34
CA LEU A 13 6.16 -16.01 2.40
C LEU A 13 7.46 -15.94 3.23
N LYS A 14 8.01 -17.09 3.58
CA LYS A 14 9.21 -17.19 4.40
C LYS A 14 10.41 -16.47 3.78
N GLU A 15 10.59 -16.60 2.47
CA GLU A 15 11.69 -15.92 1.77
C GLU A 15 11.52 -14.41 1.76
N VAL A 16 10.31 -13.93 1.50
CA VAL A 16 10.03 -12.50 1.50
C VAL A 16 10.24 -11.91 2.90
N ALA A 17 9.73 -12.58 3.93
CA ALA A 17 9.88 -12.15 5.31
C ALA A 17 11.36 -12.08 5.72
N ALA A 18 12.16 -13.06 5.31
CA ALA A 18 13.59 -13.10 5.62
C ALA A 18 14.32 -11.94 4.95
N ARG A 19 14.03 -11.67 3.66
CA ARG A 19 14.68 -10.57 2.94
C ARG A 19 14.34 -9.22 3.54
N GLN A 20 13.10 -9.04 4.01
CA GLN A 20 12.64 -7.77 4.57
C GLN A 20 12.91 -7.61 6.06
N GLY A 21 13.38 -8.67 6.72
CA GLY A 21 13.66 -8.63 8.15
C GLY A 21 12.42 -8.44 9.03
N ILE A 22 11.29 -8.98 8.61
CA ILE A 22 10.02 -8.85 9.33
C ILE A 22 9.47 -10.23 9.68
N SER A 23 8.52 -10.29 10.63
CA SER A 23 7.93 -11.57 11.01
C SER A 23 7.01 -12.09 9.91
N GLU A 24 6.98 -13.42 9.76
CA GLU A 24 6.09 -14.07 8.79
C GLU A 24 4.63 -13.80 9.11
N LYS A 25 4.27 -13.77 10.38
CA LYS A 25 2.90 -13.51 10.81
C LYS A 25 2.43 -12.11 10.44
N TYR A 26 3.29 -11.10 10.66
CA TYR A 26 2.98 -9.73 10.29
C TYR A 26 2.83 -9.60 8.77
N LEU A 27 3.78 -10.15 8.02
CA LEU A 27 3.74 -10.12 6.57
C LEU A 27 2.49 -10.82 6.03
N GLU A 28 2.13 -11.98 6.60
CA GLU A 28 0.93 -12.70 6.19
C GLU A 28 -0.33 -11.84 6.34
N SER A 29 -0.44 -11.09 7.44
CA SER A 29 -1.60 -10.22 7.66
C SER A 29 -1.70 -9.12 6.61
N VAL A 30 -0.57 -8.55 6.20
CA VAL A 30 -0.50 -7.54 5.15
C VAL A 30 -0.87 -8.15 3.80
N LEU A 31 -0.30 -9.31 3.46
CA LEU A 31 -0.52 -9.95 2.18
C LEU A 31 -1.96 -10.41 1.99
N LYS A 32 -2.64 -10.81 3.05
CA LYS A 32 -4.06 -11.18 2.99
C LYS A 32 -4.93 -10.03 2.50
N VAL A 33 -4.64 -8.82 2.96
CA VAL A 33 -5.36 -7.61 2.52
C VAL A 33 -5.15 -7.39 1.02
N LEU A 34 -3.91 -7.53 0.57
CA LEU A 34 -3.56 -7.31 -0.84
C LEU A 34 -4.15 -8.39 -1.75
N VAL A 35 -4.25 -9.63 -1.28
CA VAL A 35 -4.91 -10.71 -2.03
C VAL A 35 -6.40 -10.42 -2.19
N ARG A 36 -7.07 -9.98 -1.12
CA ARG A 36 -8.49 -9.64 -1.18
C ARG A 36 -8.80 -8.52 -2.16
N SER A 37 -7.89 -7.58 -2.29
CA SER A 37 -8.08 -6.43 -3.19
C SER A 37 -7.71 -6.72 -4.63
N GLY A 38 -7.14 -7.89 -4.91
CA GLY A 38 -6.76 -8.27 -6.28
C GLY A 38 -5.38 -7.82 -6.71
N ILE A 39 -4.59 -7.24 -5.82
CA ILE A 39 -3.21 -6.81 -6.15
C ILE A 39 -2.27 -8.02 -6.18
N LEU A 40 -2.49 -8.98 -5.28
CA LEU A 40 -1.70 -10.20 -5.20
C LEU A 40 -2.58 -11.43 -5.43
N THR A 41 -1.94 -12.50 -5.88
CA THR A 41 -2.54 -13.83 -5.94
C THR A 41 -1.76 -14.75 -5.01
N GLY A 42 -2.47 -15.53 -4.20
CA GLY A 42 -1.86 -16.49 -3.29
C GLY A 42 -2.15 -17.92 -3.73
N MET A 43 -1.21 -18.84 -3.46
CA MET A 43 -1.39 -20.26 -3.68
C MET A 43 -0.87 -21.03 -2.48
N ARG A 44 -1.67 -21.96 -1.99
CA ARG A 44 -1.30 -22.81 -0.85
C ARG A 44 -0.53 -24.06 -1.33
N GLY A 45 0.23 -24.64 -0.40
CA GLY A 45 0.91 -25.90 -0.60
C GLY A 45 2.34 -25.77 -1.05
N LYS A 46 2.92 -26.90 -1.44
CA LYS A 46 4.31 -26.98 -1.89
C LYS A 46 4.44 -26.24 -3.23
N GLY A 47 5.44 -25.36 -3.31
CA GLY A 47 5.63 -24.50 -4.47
C GLY A 47 4.71 -23.29 -4.50
N GLY A 48 3.90 -23.10 -3.44
CA GLY A 48 3.01 -21.96 -3.31
C GLY A 48 3.68 -20.73 -2.74
N GLY A 49 2.89 -19.72 -2.49
CA GLY A 49 3.33 -18.43 -2.00
C GLY A 49 2.46 -17.32 -2.56
N TYR A 50 3.08 -16.22 -2.91
CA TYR A 50 2.37 -15.05 -3.42
C TYR A 50 3.06 -14.51 -4.67
N ARG A 51 2.27 -13.88 -5.53
CA ARG A 51 2.81 -13.15 -6.69
C ARG A 51 1.90 -11.99 -7.02
N LEU A 52 2.42 -11.02 -7.77
CA LEU A 52 1.62 -9.90 -8.24
C LEU A 52 0.56 -10.39 -9.22
N ALA A 53 -0.69 -9.99 -9.00
CA ALA A 53 -1.79 -10.27 -9.92
C ALA A 53 -1.87 -9.23 -11.03
N LEU A 54 -1.25 -8.06 -10.81
CA LEU A 54 -1.20 -6.95 -11.77
C LEU A 54 0.25 -6.70 -12.19
N PRO A 55 0.48 -6.22 -13.43
CA PRO A 55 1.81 -5.73 -13.79
C PRO A 55 2.24 -4.60 -12.86
N PRO A 56 3.53 -4.51 -12.49
CA PRO A 56 4.00 -3.44 -11.60
C PRO A 56 3.66 -2.03 -12.07
N GLY A 57 3.61 -1.82 -13.39
CA GLY A 57 3.23 -0.52 -13.96
C GLY A 57 1.76 -0.16 -13.81
N GLU A 58 0.92 -1.11 -13.40
CA GLU A 58 -0.52 -0.87 -13.17
C GLU A 58 -0.88 -0.81 -11.69
N CYS A 59 0.10 -0.96 -10.79
CA CYS A 59 -0.12 -0.91 -9.35
C CYS A 59 0.54 0.35 -8.80
N THR A 60 -0.25 1.27 -8.24
CA THR A 60 0.29 2.51 -7.69
C THR A 60 0.64 2.36 -6.20
N VAL A 61 1.58 3.17 -5.75
CA VAL A 61 1.96 3.23 -4.33
C VAL A 61 0.74 3.65 -3.50
N GLY A 62 -0.04 4.61 -4.01
CA GLY A 62 -1.25 5.06 -3.33
C GLY A 62 -2.25 3.94 -3.10
N GLN A 63 -2.47 3.07 -4.09
CA GLN A 63 -3.34 1.91 -3.96
C GLN A 63 -2.91 1.00 -2.81
N VAL A 64 -1.63 0.65 -2.77
CA VAL A 64 -1.08 -0.24 -1.75
C VAL A 64 -1.21 0.37 -0.36
N LEU A 65 -0.83 1.64 -0.22
CA LEU A 65 -0.86 2.32 1.08
C LEU A 65 -2.29 2.47 1.62
N ARG A 66 -3.27 2.76 0.77
CA ARG A 66 -4.67 2.87 1.20
C ARG A 66 -5.23 1.56 1.72
N LEU A 67 -4.71 0.44 1.25
CA LEU A 67 -5.13 -0.89 1.67
C LEU A 67 -4.42 -1.37 2.94
N THR A 68 -3.17 -0.95 3.13
CA THR A 68 -2.33 -1.42 4.25
C THR A 68 -2.30 -0.44 5.42
N GLU A 69 -2.55 0.84 5.15
CA GLU A 69 -2.59 1.88 6.17
C GLU A 69 -4.04 2.31 6.41
N GLU A 70 -4.34 2.78 7.61
CA GLU A 70 -5.69 3.24 7.92
C GLU A 70 -6.07 4.48 7.12
N THR A 71 -5.11 5.39 6.94
CA THR A 71 -5.33 6.62 6.22
C THR A 71 -4.00 7.21 5.73
N LEU A 72 -4.07 8.03 4.68
CA LEU A 72 -2.95 8.83 4.20
C LEU A 72 -3.09 10.29 4.65
N ALA A 73 -4.14 10.61 5.41
CA ALA A 73 -4.40 11.99 5.84
C ALA A 73 -3.27 12.53 6.73
N PRO A 74 -2.78 13.75 6.48
CA PRO A 74 -1.68 14.33 7.25
C PRO A 74 -2.07 14.73 8.67
N VAL A 75 -3.37 14.90 8.93
CA VAL A 75 -3.89 15.22 10.27
C VAL A 75 -5.16 14.40 10.54
N ALA A 76 -5.42 14.11 11.81
CA ALA A 76 -6.53 13.25 12.22
C ALA A 76 -7.91 13.74 11.74
N CYS A 77 -8.12 15.05 11.65
CA CYS A 77 -9.40 15.59 11.24
C CYS A 77 -9.75 15.35 9.77
N LEU A 78 -8.79 14.91 8.95
CA LEU A 78 -9.02 14.58 7.55
C LEU A 78 -9.15 13.08 7.31
N GLU A 79 -9.06 12.26 8.35
CA GLU A 79 -9.26 10.81 8.22
C GLU A 79 -10.71 10.52 7.82
N PRO A 80 -10.95 9.52 6.95
CA PRO A 80 -12.30 9.22 6.44
C PRO A 80 -13.36 8.98 7.51
N GLU A 81 -12.97 8.39 8.64
CA GLU A 81 -13.88 8.06 9.74
C GLU A 81 -13.81 9.04 10.90
N ALA A 82 -13.07 10.14 10.74
CA ALA A 82 -12.94 11.12 11.79
C ALA A 82 -14.25 11.85 12.01
N ALA A 83 -14.56 12.13 13.29
CA ALA A 83 -15.67 13.00 13.60
C ALA A 83 -15.38 14.42 13.11
N PRO A 84 -16.39 15.19 12.70
CA PRO A 84 -16.15 16.56 12.28
C PRO A 84 -15.44 17.35 13.39
N CYS A 85 -14.37 18.05 13.03
CA CYS A 85 -13.66 18.89 13.98
C CYS A 85 -14.57 20.03 14.45
N PRO A 86 -14.78 20.22 15.76
CA PRO A 86 -15.64 21.30 16.24
C PRO A 86 -15.16 22.68 15.80
N ARG A 87 -13.89 22.82 15.41
CA ARG A 87 -13.30 24.07 14.98
C ARG A 87 -13.14 24.16 13.45
N SER A 88 -13.71 23.23 12.69
CA SER A 88 -13.53 23.16 11.24
C SER A 88 -13.91 24.46 10.53
N ALA A 89 -15.00 25.08 10.93
CA ALA A 89 -15.46 26.34 10.34
C ALA A 89 -14.58 27.54 10.67
N GLN A 90 -13.76 27.42 11.71
CA GLN A 90 -12.90 28.52 12.21
C GLN A 90 -11.41 28.18 12.09
N CYS A 91 -11.07 26.97 11.65
CA CYS A 91 -9.70 26.52 11.55
C CYS A 91 -9.00 27.20 10.37
N ARG A 92 -8.04 28.05 10.67
CA ARG A 92 -7.30 28.80 9.65
C ARG A 92 -6.35 27.95 8.82
N THR A 93 -6.00 26.77 9.34
CA THR A 93 -5.06 25.86 8.67
C THR A 93 -5.75 24.71 7.94
N LEU A 94 -7.07 24.55 8.08
CA LEU A 94 -7.80 23.44 7.50
C LEU A 94 -7.62 23.34 5.98
N ALA A 95 -7.77 24.48 5.28
CA ALA A 95 -7.61 24.50 3.82
C ALA A 95 -6.20 24.09 3.39
N MET A 96 -5.19 24.50 4.16
CA MET A 96 -3.80 24.10 3.91
C MET A 96 -3.62 22.58 4.08
N TRP A 97 -4.18 22.02 5.17
CA TRP A 97 -4.08 20.57 5.41
C TRP A 97 -4.84 19.75 4.37
N GLN A 98 -6.00 20.25 3.93
CA GLN A 98 -6.76 19.62 2.86
C GLN A 98 -5.99 19.64 1.55
N GLY A 99 -5.31 20.75 1.25
CA GLY A 99 -4.44 20.87 0.09
C GLY A 99 -3.28 19.89 0.13
N LEU A 100 -2.64 19.74 1.29
CA LEU A 100 -1.56 18.77 1.47
C LEU A 100 -2.07 17.35 1.31
N ASP A 101 -3.21 17.00 1.88
CA ASP A 101 -3.83 15.69 1.75
C ASP A 101 -4.05 15.34 0.27
N LYS A 102 -4.58 16.29 -0.50
CA LYS A 102 -4.80 16.13 -1.93
C LYS A 102 -3.49 15.89 -2.68
N VAL A 103 -2.45 16.67 -2.38
CA VAL A 103 -1.14 16.54 -3.02
C VAL A 103 -0.50 15.20 -2.70
N ILE A 104 -0.58 14.76 -1.44
CA ILE A 104 -0.07 13.45 -1.03
C ILE A 104 -0.75 12.33 -1.82
N GLY A 105 -2.08 12.36 -1.92
CA GLY A 105 -2.84 11.36 -2.66
C GLY A 105 -2.49 11.36 -4.14
N GLU A 106 -2.47 12.51 -4.77
CA GLU A 106 -2.15 12.64 -6.20
C GLU A 106 -0.72 12.18 -6.50
N TYR A 107 0.23 12.55 -5.66
CA TYR A 107 1.62 12.16 -5.82
C TYR A 107 1.78 10.65 -5.75
N LEU A 108 1.22 10.02 -4.72
CA LEU A 108 1.34 8.56 -4.51
C LEU A 108 0.56 7.77 -5.57
N ASP A 109 -0.56 8.30 -6.06
CA ASP A 109 -1.34 7.67 -7.13
C ASP A 109 -0.63 7.77 -8.48
N GLY A 110 0.30 8.69 -8.62
CA GLY A 110 1.09 8.86 -9.85
C GLY A 110 2.36 8.01 -9.89
N ILE A 111 2.71 7.35 -8.78
CA ILE A 111 3.90 6.50 -8.71
C ILE A 111 3.48 5.04 -8.71
N THR A 112 4.01 4.25 -9.64
CA THR A 112 3.73 2.82 -9.73
C THR A 112 4.83 2.00 -9.08
N ILE A 113 4.53 0.74 -8.79
CA ILE A 113 5.54 -0.20 -8.32
C ILE A 113 6.62 -0.38 -9.41
N GLY A 114 6.22 -0.34 -10.68
CA GLY A 114 7.15 -0.36 -11.80
C GLY A 114 8.16 0.79 -11.76
N ASP A 115 7.68 2.01 -11.43
CA ASP A 115 8.57 3.18 -11.29
C ASP A 115 9.60 2.97 -10.18
N LEU A 116 9.21 2.37 -9.07
CA LEU A 116 10.11 2.12 -7.95
C LEU A 116 11.21 1.10 -8.31
N ILE A 117 10.87 0.04 -9.05
CA ILE A 117 11.87 -0.95 -9.47
C ILE A 117 12.83 -0.34 -10.51
N ASP A 118 12.32 0.54 -11.36
CA ASP A 118 13.13 1.20 -12.40
C ASP A 118 13.95 2.36 -11.86
N GLY A 119 13.77 2.74 -10.62
CA GLY A 119 14.52 3.81 -9.99
C GLY A 119 14.08 5.22 -10.39
N LYS A 120 12.83 5.36 -10.80
CA LYS A 120 12.27 6.66 -11.22
C LYS A 120 11.69 7.47 -10.09
#